data_fd76eb0de1b84089767892a366653f6c
#
_entry.id   fd76eb0de1b84089767892a366653f6c
#
_cell.length_a   1.000
_cell.length_b   1.000
_cell.length_c   1.000
_cell.angle_alpha   90.00
_cell.angle_beta   90.00
_cell.angle_gamma   90.00
#
_symmetry.space_group_name_H-M   'P 1'
#
loop_
_entity.id
_entity.type
_entity.pdbx_description
1 polymer ?
#
loop_
_entity_poly.entity_id
_entity_poly.type
_entity_poly.pdbx_seq_one_letter_code
_entity_poly.pdbx_strand_id
1 'polypeptide(L)' 'TIGAVVTDAALTKAECRLLAISAHDGLARAVFPAHTRSDGDALVAAATNAVVVGDGDLDMLRVLATAAVQRAVVSAC' A
#
# COMPACT_ATOMS: atom_id res chain seq x y z
N THR A 1 -0.87 -7.07 -11.83
CA THR A 1 0.23 -6.65 -10.96
C THR A 1 0.05 -7.25 -9.56
N ILE A 2 1.12 -7.79 -9.02
CA ILE A 2 1.14 -8.33 -7.66
C ILE A 2 2.19 -7.55 -6.88
N GLY A 3 1.82 -7.11 -5.68
CA GLY A 3 2.73 -6.36 -4.84
C GLY A 3 2.44 -6.52 -3.36
N ALA A 4 3.35 -5.99 -2.54
CA ALA A 4 3.22 -6.03 -1.10
C ALA A 4 3.75 -4.73 -0.48
N VAL A 5 3.08 -4.27 0.57
CA VAL A 5 3.55 -3.21 1.45
C VAL A 5 3.83 -3.81 2.81
N VAL A 6 5.02 -3.57 3.34
CA VAL A 6 5.41 -4.05 4.66
C VAL A 6 5.75 -2.86 5.54
N THR A 7 5.23 -2.86 6.75
CA THR A 7 5.52 -1.82 7.75
C THR A 7 5.87 -2.46 9.08
N ASP A 8 6.68 -1.78 9.88
CA ASP A 8 6.98 -2.18 11.24
C ASP A 8 5.98 -1.61 12.27
N ALA A 9 5.03 -0.80 11.83
CA ALA A 9 4.00 -0.25 12.70
C ALA A 9 3.11 -1.33 13.28
N ALA A 10 2.61 -1.09 14.51
CA ALA A 10 1.64 -1.98 15.13
C ALA A 10 0.24 -1.64 14.60
N LEU A 11 -0.29 -2.50 13.74
CA LEU A 11 -1.56 -2.28 13.07
C LEU A 11 -2.49 -3.48 13.26
N THR A 12 -3.78 -3.21 13.35
CA THR A 12 -4.80 -4.25 13.30
C THR A 12 -4.96 -4.76 11.87
N LYS A 13 -5.68 -5.88 11.71
CA LYS A 13 -5.98 -6.42 10.38
C LYS A 13 -6.76 -5.42 9.53
N ALA A 14 -7.72 -4.71 10.13
CA ALA A 14 -8.50 -3.69 9.44
C ALA A 14 -7.62 -2.53 8.97
N GLU A 15 -6.66 -2.11 9.80
CA GLU A 15 -5.72 -1.05 9.44
C GLU A 15 -4.77 -1.48 8.32
N CYS A 16 -4.31 -2.74 8.33
CA CYS A 16 -3.51 -3.29 7.23
C CYS A 16 -4.31 -3.28 5.92
N ARG A 17 -5.61 -3.56 5.97
CA ARG A 17 -6.47 -3.49 4.79
C ARG A 17 -6.51 -2.07 4.22
N LEU A 18 -6.58 -1.06 5.08
CA LEU A 18 -6.56 0.34 4.64
C LEU A 18 -5.23 0.69 3.96
N LEU A 19 -4.11 0.15 4.46
CA LEU A 19 -2.83 0.31 3.80
C LEU A 19 -2.81 -0.33 2.42
N ALA A 20 -3.36 -1.52 2.28
CA ALA A 20 -3.45 -2.20 0.98
C ALA A 20 -4.30 -1.41 -0.01
N ILE A 21 -5.40 -0.82 0.44
CA ILE A 21 -6.24 0.04 -0.39
C ILE A 21 -5.44 1.26 -0.87
N SER A 22 -4.67 1.89 0.00
CA SER A 22 -3.81 3.02 -0.36
C SER A 22 -2.70 2.61 -1.33
N ALA A 23 -2.21 1.38 -1.23
CA ALA A 23 -1.23 0.84 -2.16
C ALA A 23 -1.78 0.75 -3.59
N HIS A 24 -3.06 0.42 -3.75
CA HIS A 24 -3.71 0.45 -5.06
C HIS A 24 -3.74 1.86 -5.66
N ASP A 25 -3.90 2.89 -4.83
CA ASP A 25 -3.81 4.27 -5.31
C ASP A 25 -2.41 4.58 -5.87
N GLY A 26 -1.37 4.06 -5.24
CA GLY A 26 0.00 4.19 -5.74
C GLY A 26 0.21 3.50 -7.08
N LEU A 27 -0.36 2.31 -7.24
CA LEU A 27 -0.34 1.60 -8.51
C LEU A 27 -1.07 2.40 -9.60
N ALA A 28 -2.26 2.91 -9.29
CA ALA A 28 -3.06 3.69 -10.23
C ALA A 28 -2.36 4.98 -10.67
N ARG A 29 -1.55 5.59 -9.81
CA ARG A 29 -0.77 6.78 -10.13
C ARG A 29 0.41 6.50 -11.06
N ALA A 30 0.93 5.27 -11.01
CA ALA A 30 2.11 4.88 -11.80
C ALA A 30 1.74 4.21 -13.12
N VAL A 31 0.58 3.58 -13.20
CA VAL A 31 0.14 2.76 -14.33
C VAL A 31 -1.24 3.24 -14.81
N PHE A 32 -1.39 3.49 -16.10
CA PHE A 32 -2.67 3.85 -16.67
C PHE A 32 -2.91 3.05 -17.97
N PRO A 33 -4.08 2.39 -18.11
CA PRO A 33 -5.11 2.22 -17.07
C PRO A 33 -4.71 1.12 -16.07
N ALA A 34 -5.14 1.31 -14.81
CA ALA A 34 -5.01 0.29 -13.78
C ALA A 34 -6.37 -0.33 -13.47
N HIS A 35 -6.38 -1.55 -12.92
CA HIS A 35 -7.60 -2.23 -12.47
C HIS A 35 -8.62 -2.48 -13.59
N THR A 36 -8.13 -2.79 -14.77
CA THR A 36 -9.00 -3.16 -15.89
C THR A 36 -9.53 -4.59 -15.71
N ARG A 37 -10.58 -4.93 -16.45
CA ARG A 37 -11.19 -6.27 -16.41
C ARG A 37 -10.22 -7.40 -16.72
N SER A 38 -9.32 -7.15 -17.66
CA SER A 38 -8.38 -8.16 -18.14
C SER A 38 -7.06 -8.18 -17.38
N ASP A 39 -6.86 -7.25 -16.45
CA ASP A 39 -5.64 -7.12 -15.69
C ASP A 39 -5.93 -7.39 -14.22
N GLY A 40 -5.38 -8.48 -13.70
CA GLY A 40 -5.57 -8.85 -12.29
C GLY A 40 -4.54 -8.17 -11.40
N ASP A 41 -5.01 -7.37 -10.46
CA ASP A 41 -4.16 -6.67 -9.50
C ASP A 41 -4.39 -7.19 -8.09
N ALA A 42 -3.32 -7.56 -7.42
CA ALA A 42 -3.37 -7.99 -6.03
C ALA A 42 -2.27 -7.30 -5.22
N LEU A 43 -2.66 -6.56 -4.21
CA LEU A 43 -1.74 -5.93 -3.28
C LEU A 43 -2.10 -6.31 -1.86
N VAL A 44 -1.09 -6.68 -1.10
CA VAL A 44 -1.25 -7.07 0.30
C VAL A 44 -0.44 -6.14 1.19
N ALA A 45 -0.88 -6.00 2.43
CA ALA A 45 -0.14 -5.25 3.44
C ALA A 45 0.10 -6.14 4.64
N ALA A 46 1.32 -6.07 5.18
CA ALA A 46 1.72 -6.81 6.36
C ALA A 46 2.37 -5.86 7.37
N ALA A 47 2.08 -6.07 8.65
CA ALA A 47 2.65 -5.31 9.74
C ALA A 47 3.41 -6.24 10.68
N THR A 48 4.62 -5.86 11.06
CA THR A 48 5.44 -6.65 12.00
C THR A 48 5.13 -6.32 13.45
N ASN A 49 4.36 -5.25 13.71
CA ASN A 49 3.96 -4.80 15.05
C ASN A 49 5.15 -4.43 15.95
N ALA A 50 6.25 -4.01 15.39
CA ALA A 50 7.45 -3.66 16.15
C ALA A 50 7.39 -2.26 16.77
N VAL A 51 6.65 -1.34 16.15
CA VAL A 51 6.58 0.07 16.56
C VAL A 51 5.14 0.46 16.85
N VAL A 52 4.87 0.96 18.05
CA VAL A 52 3.54 1.46 18.41
C VAL A 52 3.32 2.83 17.74
N VAL A 53 2.17 3.00 17.11
CA VAL A 53 1.81 4.25 16.42
C VAL A 53 0.55 4.85 17.03
N GLY A 54 0.42 6.17 16.94
CA GLY A 54 -0.74 6.90 17.44
C GLY A 54 -1.87 6.98 16.41
N ASP A 55 -3.02 7.51 16.85
CA ASP A 55 -4.24 7.57 16.03
C ASP A 55 -4.07 8.35 14.72
N GLY A 56 -3.28 9.43 14.75
CA GLY A 56 -3.04 10.23 13.54
C GLY A 56 -2.03 9.63 12.57
N ASP A 57 -1.27 8.63 13.00
CA ASP A 57 -0.18 8.07 12.20
C ASP A 57 -0.67 7.16 11.08
N LEU A 58 -1.87 6.59 11.22
CA LEU A 58 -2.42 5.74 10.17
C LEU A 58 -2.61 6.51 8.85
N ASP A 59 -3.14 7.72 8.92
CA ASP A 59 -3.32 8.53 7.72
C ASP A 59 -1.99 8.84 7.04
N MET A 60 -0.96 9.16 7.82
CA MET A 60 0.38 9.38 7.29
C MET A 60 0.95 8.10 6.66
N LEU A 61 0.75 6.95 7.32
CA LEU A 61 1.19 5.67 6.77
C LEU A 61 0.53 5.36 5.44
N ARG A 62 -0.76 5.68 5.30
CA ARG A 62 -1.49 5.49 4.05
C ARG A 62 -0.91 6.36 2.93
N VAL A 63 -0.58 7.61 3.22
CA VAL A 63 0.08 8.50 2.25
C VAL A 63 1.44 7.94 1.85
N LEU A 64 2.22 7.49 2.82
CA LEU A 64 3.54 6.90 2.56
C LEU A 64 3.43 5.60 1.75
N ALA A 65 2.43 4.77 2.01
CA ALA A 65 2.19 3.55 1.25
C ALA A 65 1.88 3.85 -0.22
N THR A 66 1.03 4.84 -0.47
CA THR A 66 0.72 5.29 -1.82
C THR A 66 1.99 5.74 -2.56
N ALA A 67 2.80 6.58 -1.92
CA ALA A 67 4.04 7.08 -2.51
C ALA A 67 5.06 5.96 -2.73
N ALA A 68 5.19 5.04 -1.79
CA ALA A 68 6.14 3.94 -1.88
C ALA A 68 5.80 3.00 -3.05
N VAL A 69 4.53 2.65 -3.21
CA VAL A 69 4.08 1.80 -4.31
C VAL A 69 4.27 2.50 -5.66
N GLN A 70 3.92 3.78 -5.75
CA GLN A 70 4.13 4.54 -6.97
C GLN A 70 5.60 4.52 -7.38
N ARG A 71 6.52 4.76 -6.45
CA ARG A 71 7.97 4.72 -6.71
C ARG A 71 8.46 3.34 -7.08
N ALA A 72 7.97 2.31 -6.39
CA ALA A 72 8.37 0.93 -6.66
C ALA A 72 7.98 0.51 -8.07
N VAL A 73 6.77 0.83 -8.50
CA VAL A 73 6.29 0.50 -9.85
C VAL A 73 7.12 1.24 -10.91
N VAL A 74 7.37 2.52 -10.71
CA VAL A 74 8.19 3.30 -11.65
C VAL A 74 9.61 2.75 -11.73
N SER A 75 10.20 2.33 -10.62
CA SER A 75 11.54 1.74 -10.60
C SER A 75 11.60 0.37 -11.26
N ALA A 76 10.53 -0.41 -11.17
CA ALA A 76 10.46 -1.75 -11.75
C ALA A 76 10.25 -1.75 -13.27
N CYS A 77 9.72 -0.67 -13.79
CA CYS A 77 9.47 -0.49 -15.22
C CYS A 77 10.50 0.44 -15.82
#